data_59504ca292d05596119ace0b3c5d8c37
#
_entry.id   59504ca292d05596119ace0b3c5d8c37
#
_cell.length_a   1.000
_cell.length_b   1.000
_cell.length_c   1.000
_cell.angle_alpha   90.00
_cell.angle_beta   90.00
_cell.angle_gamma   90.00
#
_symmetry.space_group_name_H-M   'P 1'
#
loop_
_entity.id
_entity.type
_entity.pdbx_description
1 polymer ?
#
loop_
_entity_poly.entity_id
_entity_poly.type
_entity_poly.pdbx_seq_one_letter_code
_entity_poly.pdbx_strand_id
1 'polypeptide(L)'
;MQGILWCSGRIRVTNPDRKTGRETGAGLAVQAVQHIRRMRGGAQGHLMLGSDGNLWVVKFQNNPQHVRVLANEMLATRLAASVGLPVPEPAVVEVSPWLVEHTADLDLDMGKYREPCRPGLQFGARYVGGLMPGQVMDYLPEEQLKEIRNPEEFAGMLALDKWTGNINGRQAVFVRKAREKRYSAVFIDQGYCFHAGEWKFEDVPLRGIYPRNQVYLGVVGWESFEPWLSRIEGLEDRLIWKAAEEIPAEWCGGDLGALEMLVEKLLTRRKKVREMIEEFGRTDRRPFPKWGGVGK
;
A
#
# COMPACT_ATOMS: atom_id res chain seq x y z
N MET A 1 20.93 -52.72 -0.95
CA MET A 1 21.34 -51.51 -0.20
C MET A 1 21.75 -50.45 -1.21
N GLN A 2 20.84 -49.57 -1.56
CA GLN A 2 21.15 -48.45 -2.47
C GLN A 2 20.99 -47.16 -1.66
N GLY A 3 22.10 -46.45 -1.48
CA GLY A 3 22.15 -45.19 -0.79
C GLY A 3 21.60 -44.06 -1.68
N ILE A 4 20.68 -43.27 -1.12
CA ILE A 4 20.14 -42.08 -1.76
C ILE A 4 21.01 -40.91 -1.33
N LEU A 5 21.78 -40.37 -2.28
CA LEU A 5 22.45 -39.07 -2.17
C LEU A 5 21.42 -37.95 -2.39
N TRP A 6 21.27 -37.07 -1.40
CA TRP A 6 20.57 -35.81 -1.55
C TRP A 6 21.49 -34.78 -2.23
N CYS A 7 21.24 -34.50 -3.51
CA CYS A 7 21.80 -33.32 -4.17
C CYS A 7 20.82 -32.17 -4.04
N SER A 8 21.30 -31.08 -3.45
CA SER A 8 20.64 -29.75 -3.45
C SER A 8 20.57 -29.18 -4.86
N GLY A 9 19.47 -29.43 -5.57
CA GLY A 9 19.23 -28.91 -6.91
C GLY A 9 18.08 -27.91 -6.85
N ARG A 10 18.36 -26.64 -7.17
CA ARG A 10 17.35 -25.63 -7.47
C ARG A 10 16.48 -26.14 -8.61
N ILE A 11 15.20 -26.36 -8.36
CA ILE A 11 14.24 -26.67 -9.42
C ILE A 11 13.97 -25.38 -10.18
N ARG A 12 14.64 -25.17 -11.31
CA ARG A 12 14.17 -24.26 -12.36
C ARG A 12 13.01 -24.95 -13.05
N VAL A 13 11.79 -24.48 -12.83
CA VAL A 13 10.65 -24.84 -13.68
C VAL A 13 10.83 -24.08 -15.00
N THR A 14 11.51 -24.69 -15.95
CA THR A 14 11.53 -24.24 -17.34
C THR A 14 10.33 -24.83 -18.04
N ASN A 15 9.35 -23.97 -18.38
CA ASN A 15 8.26 -24.34 -19.28
C ASN A 15 8.80 -24.32 -20.73
N PRO A 16 8.83 -25.45 -21.48
CA PRO A 16 9.46 -25.53 -22.80
C PRO A 16 8.66 -24.83 -23.93
N ASP A 17 7.49 -24.28 -23.69
CA ASP A 17 6.64 -23.67 -24.72
C ASP A 17 6.64 -22.14 -24.75
N ARG A 18 7.66 -21.48 -24.21
CA ARG A 18 7.78 -20.02 -24.33
C ARG A 18 8.24 -19.61 -25.74
N LYS A 19 7.30 -19.64 -26.68
CA LYS A 19 7.42 -18.82 -27.90
C LYS A 19 7.32 -17.35 -27.50
N THR A 20 8.32 -16.60 -27.91
CA THR A 20 8.53 -15.16 -27.86
C THR A 20 7.23 -14.35 -28.03
N GLY A 21 6.70 -13.89 -26.92
CA GLY A 21 5.57 -12.99 -26.79
C GLY A 21 5.20 -13.01 -25.31
N ARG A 22 5.77 -12.08 -24.51
CA ARG A 22 5.39 -11.93 -23.12
C ARG A 22 3.95 -11.40 -23.07
N GLU A 23 2.97 -12.29 -23.08
CA GLU A 23 1.69 -12.01 -22.42
C GLU A 23 1.98 -12.05 -20.92
N THR A 24 2.19 -10.87 -20.33
CA THR A 24 2.14 -10.70 -18.89
C THR A 24 0.72 -11.10 -18.47
N GLY A 25 0.60 -12.07 -17.57
CA GLY A 25 -0.67 -12.48 -16.95
C GLY A 25 -1.28 -11.42 -16.02
N ALA A 26 -1.10 -10.13 -16.34
CA ALA A 26 -1.80 -9.01 -15.76
C ALA A 26 -3.19 -8.96 -16.40
N GLY A 27 -4.25 -8.94 -15.60
CA GLY A 27 -5.56 -8.52 -16.07
C GLY A 27 -5.40 -7.23 -16.88
N LEU A 28 -6.19 -7.09 -17.96
CA LEU A 28 -6.11 -5.93 -18.87
C LEU A 28 -6.00 -4.64 -18.05
N ALA A 29 -4.95 -3.85 -18.32
CA ALA A 29 -4.76 -2.55 -17.68
C ALA A 29 -5.97 -1.65 -17.96
N VAL A 30 -6.41 -0.90 -16.95
CA VAL A 30 -7.46 0.10 -17.12
C VAL A 30 -6.90 1.25 -17.96
N GLN A 31 -7.57 1.60 -19.06
CA GLN A 31 -7.15 2.75 -19.86
C GLN A 31 -7.64 4.04 -19.21
N ALA A 32 -6.75 5.03 -18.98
CA ALA A 32 -7.15 6.36 -18.58
C ALA A 32 -7.77 7.09 -19.79
N VAL A 33 -9.04 7.50 -19.67
CA VAL A 33 -9.77 8.14 -20.76
C VAL A 33 -9.91 9.66 -20.59
N GLN A 34 -9.86 10.16 -19.35
CA GLN A 34 -9.99 11.58 -19.07
C GLN A 34 -9.29 11.96 -17.76
N HIS A 35 -8.55 13.05 -17.77
CA HIS A 35 -8.06 13.72 -16.56
C HIS A 35 -9.19 14.58 -15.96
N ILE A 36 -9.43 14.44 -14.67
CA ILE A 36 -10.46 15.21 -13.95
C ILE A 36 -9.83 16.38 -13.18
N ARG A 37 -8.83 16.08 -12.34
CA ARG A 37 -8.12 17.07 -11.55
C ARG A 37 -6.88 16.49 -10.87
N ARG A 38 -5.98 17.36 -10.45
CA ARG A 38 -4.89 17.00 -9.54
C ARG A 38 -5.43 16.77 -8.14
N MET A 39 -4.86 15.79 -7.44
CA MET A 39 -5.11 15.54 -6.03
C MET A 39 -4.14 16.35 -5.15
N ARG A 40 -4.56 16.66 -3.94
CA ARG A 40 -3.67 17.26 -2.93
C ARG A 40 -2.77 16.18 -2.34
N GLY A 41 -1.58 16.58 -1.87
CA GLY A 41 -0.65 15.70 -1.15
C GLY A 41 0.68 15.51 -1.89
N GLY A 42 1.69 15.05 -1.16
CA GLY A 42 3.07 14.91 -1.65
C GLY A 42 3.26 13.86 -2.75
N ALA A 43 2.37 12.89 -2.83
CA ALA A 43 2.39 11.87 -3.88
C ALA A 43 1.89 12.39 -5.24
N GLN A 44 1.37 13.62 -5.31
CA GLN A 44 0.94 14.30 -6.54
C GLN A 44 0.08 13.43 -7.48
N GLY A 45 -0.85 12.66 -6.91
CA GLY A 45 -1.75 11.84 -7.71
C GLY A 45 -2.73 12.67 -8.54
N HIS A 46 -3.23 12.10 -9.63
CA HIS A 46 -4.24 12.70 -10.49
C HIS A 46 -5.52 11.86 -10.49
N LEU A 47 -6.67 12.50 -10.31
CA LEU A 47 -7.97 11.85 -10.47
C LEU A 47 -8.28 11.71 -11.95
N MET A 48 -8.49 10.49 -12.41
CA MET A 48 -8.75 10.15 -13.80
C MET A 48 -9.98 9.26 -13.91
N LEU A 49 -10.70 9.39 -15.01
CA LEU A 49 -11.75 8.45 -15.42
C LEU A 49 -11.09 7.30 -16.19
N GLY A 50 -11.36 6.07 -15.77
CA GLY A 50 -10.93 4.85 -16.45
C GLY A 50 -11.92 4.38 -17.50
N SER A 51 -11.46 3.56 -18.44
CA SER A 51 -12.29 2.88 -19.47
C SER A 51 -13.35 1.94 -18.89
N ASP A 52 -13.17 1.54 -17.64
CA ASP A 52 -14.11 0.76 -16.84
C ASP A 52 -15.24 1.60 -16.20
N GLY A 53 -15.25 2.92 -16.47
CA GLY A 53 -16.21 3.88 -15.91
C GLY A 53 -15.96 4.27 -14.45
N ASN A 54 -14.87 3.78 -13.83
CA ASN A 54 -14.50 4.13 -12.48
C ASN A 54 -13.53 5.32 -12.45
N LEU A 55 -13.49 5.98 -11.27
CA LEU A 55 -12.52 7.01 -11.00
C LEU A 55 -11.30 6.40 -10.29
N TRP A 56 -10.12 6.78 -10.73
CA TRP A 56 -8.84 6.31 -10.25
C TRP A 56 -7.95 7.47 -9.81
N VAL A 57 -7.32 7.35 -8.65
CA VAL A 57 -6.22 8.23 -8.26
C VAL A 57 -4.95 7.61 -8.81
N VAL A 58 -4.39 8.23 -9.85
CA VAL A 58 -3.23 7.71 -10.59
C VAL A 58 -1.96 8.39 -10.11
N LYS A 59 -0.95 7.59 -9.71
CA LYS A 59 0.41 8.03 -9.39
C LYS A 59 1.34 7.62 -10.54
N PHE A 60 2.30 8.49 -10.87
CA PHE A 60 3.11 8.37 -12.07
C PHE A 60 4.54 7.88 -11.79
N GLN A 61 5.15 7.20 -12.77
CA GLN A 61 6.51 6.66 -12.67
C GLN A 61 7.58 7.73 -12.44
N ASN A 62 7.41 8.94 -13.00
CA ASN A 62 8.32 10.06 -12.77
C ASN A 62 7.98 10.86 -11.48
N ASN A 63 7.31 10.21 -10.50
CA ASN A 63 7.06 10.80 -9.21
C ASN A 63 8.39 11.15 -8.51
N PRO A 64 8.55 12.41 -7.98
CA PRO A 64 9.80 12.86 -7.40
C PRO A 64 10.15 12.20 -6.05
N GLN A 65 9.23 11.45 -5.44
CA GLN A 65 9.49 10.83 -4.13
C GLN A 65 10.59 9.76 -4.21
N HIS A 66 10.41 8.74 -5.03
CA HIS A 66 11.43 7.72 -5.34
C HIS A 66 10.97 6.80 -6.48
N VAL A 67 11.94 6.11 -7.09
CA VAL A 67 11.71 5.29 -8.31
C VAL A 67 10.79 4.09 -8.12
N ARG A 68 10.64 3.56 -6.90
CA ARG A 68 9.85 2.36 -6.59
C ARG A 68 8.49 2.66 -5.95
N VAL A 69 8.05 3.93 -5.95
CA VAL A 69 6.81 4.34 -5.28
C VAL A 69 5.59 3.57 -5.79
N LEU A 70 5.50 3.33 -7.12
CA LEU A 70 4.38 2.60 -7.71
C LEU A 70 4.38 1.12 -7.34
N ALA A 71 5.55 0.49 -7.31
CA ALA A 71 5.72 -0.89 -6.87
C ALA A 71 5.31 -1.06 -5.41
N ASN A 72 5.73 -0.12 -4.54
CA ASN A 72 5.36 -0.14 -3.12
C ASN A 72 3.86 0.02 -2.92
N GLU A 73 3.23 0.98 -3.63
CA GLU A 73 1.79 1.18 -3.61
C GLU A 73 1.04 -0.10 -3.98
N MET A 74 1.41 -0.73 -5.09
CA MET A 74 0.75 -1.95 -5.57
C MET A 74 0.91 -3.08 -4.55
N LEU A 75 2.14 -3.44 -4.19
CA LEU A 75 2.41 -4.59 -3.33
C LEU A 75 1.76 -4.40 -1.94
N ALA A 76 2.01 -3.26 -1.28
CA ALA A 76 1.50 -3.05 0.06
C ALA A 76 -0.03 -2.93 0.10
N THR A 77 -0.68 -2.35 -0.93
CA THR A 77 -2.14 -2.32 -1.01
C THR A 77 -2.73 -3.72 -1.23
N ARG A 78 -2.11 -4.55 -2.06
CA ARG A 78 -2.52 -5.96 -2.24
C ARG A 78 -2.37 -6.76 -0.93
N LEU A 79 -1.28 -6.58 -0.20
CA LEU A 79 -1.07 -7.21 1.09
C LEU A 79 -2.11 -6.75 2.12
N ALA A 80 -2.39 -5.44 2.19
CA ALA A 80 -3.43 -4.88 3.05
C ALA A 80 -4.82 -5.48 2.77
N ALA A 81 -5.19 -5.53 1.49
CA ALA A 81 -6.45 -6.15 1.06
C ALA A 81 -6.53 -7.64 1.41
N SER A 82 -5.42 -8.38 1.25
CA SER A 82 -5.35 -9.82 1.54
C SER A 82 -5.59 -10.14 3.01
N VAL A 83 -5.24 -9.23 3.91
CA VAL A 83 -5.51 -9.38 5.35
C VAL A 83 -6.83 -8.73 5.79
N GLY A 84 -7.60 -8.15 4.84
CA GLY A 84 -8.93 -7.59 5.07
C GLY A 84 -8.94 -6.18 5.63
N LEU A 85 -7.90 -5.39 5.40
CA LEU A 85 -7.87 -3.98 5.76
C LEU A 85 -8.58 -3.11 4.70
N PRO A 86 -9.24 -2.02 5.09
CA PRO A 86 -9.93 -1.12 4.19
C PRO A 86 -8.93 -0.23 3.45
N VAL A 87 -8.59 -0.65 2.26
CA VAL A 87 -7.73 0.07 1.31
C VAL A 87 -8.45 0.22 -0.03
N PRO A 88 -8.11 1.22 -0.85
CA PRO A 88 -8.63 1.31 -2.21
C PRO A 88 -8.21 0.09 -3.03
N GLU A 89 -9.05 -0.32 -3.97
CA GLU A 89 -8.68 -1.34 -4.97
C GLU A 89 -7.52 -0.82 -5.82
N PRO A 90 -6.38 -1.54 -5.92
CA PRO A 90 -5.26 -1.14 -6.78
C PRO A 90 -5.42 -1.73 -8.18
N ALA A 91 -4.96 -0.97 -9.17
CA ALA A 91 -4.91 -1.43 -10.56
C ALA A 91 -3.68 -0.86 -11.28
N VAL A 92 -3.29 -1.51 -12.37
CA VAL A 92 -2.43 -0.91 -13.38
C VAL A 92 -3.32 -0.06 -14.29
N VAL A 93 -2.97 1.23 -14.41
CA VAL A 93 -3.68 2.19 -15.27
C VAL A 93 -2.73 2.61 -16.38
N GLU A 94 -3.13 2.39 -17.63
CA GLU A 94 -2.37 2.84 -18.79
C GLU A 94 -2.78 4.26 -19.17
N VAL A 95 -1.82 5.17 -19.23
CA VAL A 95 -2.00 6.56 -19.63
C VAL A 95 -1.33 6.77 -20.97
N SER A 96 -2.13 7.09 -22.00
CA SER A 96 -1.61 7.26 -23.37
C SER A 96 -0.74 8.52 -23.51
N PRO A 97 0.26 8.52 -24.43
CA PRO A 97 1.01 9.73 -24.77
C PRO A 97 0.08 10.87 -25.20
N TRP A 98 -0.94 10.54 -25.99
CA TRP A 98 -1.93 11.51 -26.47
C TRP A 98 -2.61 12.25 -25.29
N LEU A 99 -3.03 11.52 -24.24
CA LEU A 99 -3.70 12.15 -23.10
C LEU A 99 -2.75 13.10 -22.36
N VAL A 100 -1.48 12.73 -22.22
CA VAL A 100 -0.47 13.59 -21.57
C VAL A 100 -0.23 14.86 -22.41
N GLU A 101 -0.04 14.72 -23.71
CA GLU A 101 0.24 15.83 -24.62
C GLU A 101 -0.93 16.83 -24.74
N HIS A 102 -2.18 16.34 -24.61
CA HIS A 102 -3.38 17.16 -24.79
C HIS A 102 -4.05 17.60 -23.48
N THR A 103 -3.37 17.40 -22.33
CA THR A 103 -3.88 17.78 -21.00
C THR A 103 -2.86 18.66 -20.28
N ALA A 104 -3.07 19.97 -20.31
CA ALA A 104 -2.11 20.96 -19.77
C ALA A 104 -1.78 20.76 -18.27
N ASP A 105 -2.75 20.29 -17.46
CA ASP A 105 -2.59 20.12 -16.01
C ASP A 105 -2.10 18.71 -15.61
N LEU A 106 -1.73 17.88 -16.58
CA LEU A 106 -1.23 16.53 -16.33
C LEU A 106 0.29 16.56 -16.21
N ASP A 107 0.77 17.17 -15.14
CA ASP A 107 2.17 17.37 -14.83
C ASP A 107 2.47 17.20 -13.33
N LEU A 108 3.74 17.05 -13.00
CA LEU A 108 4.27 16.93 -11.65
C LEU A 108 5.09 18.17 -11.28
N ASP A 109 4.99 18.58 -10.04
CA ASP A 109 5.81 19.64 -9.46
C ASP A 109 7.14 19.04 -8.98
N MET A 110 8.24 19.42 -9.66
CA MET A 110 9.61 19.02 -9.33
C MET A 110 10.31 20.05 -8.43
N GLY A 111 9.54 20.98 -7.86
CA GLY A 111 10.01 22.05 -6.99
C GLY A 111 10.50 23.30 -7.75
N LYS A 112 11.40 23.16 -8.68
CA LYS A 112 11.93 24.28 -9.51
C LYS A 112 11.22 24.44 -10.85
N TYR A 113 10.60 23.40 -11.34
CA TYR A 113 9.91 23.36 -12.63
C TYR A 113 8.77 22.32 -12.54
N ARG A 114 7.93 22.31 -13.56
CA ARG A 114 6.89 21.29 -13.74
C ARG A 114 7.30 20.38 -14.89
N GLU A 115 7.07 19.07 -14.71
CA GLU A 115 7.38 18.05 -15.70
C GLU A 115 6.10 17.35 -16.12
N PRO A 116 5.82 17.15 -17.42
CA PRO A 116 4.69 16.34 -17.85
C PRO A 116 4.74 14.96 -17.21
N CYS A 117 3.57 14.43 -16.83
CA CYS A 117 3.47 13.07 -16.36
C CYS A 117 3.98 12.10 -17.42
N ARG A 118 4.71 11.05 -17.02
CA ARG A 118 5.19 10.03 -17.94
C ARG A 118 4.03 9.16 -18.43
N PRO A 119 3.82 8.99 -19.75
CA PRO A 119 2.84 8.03 -20.26
C PRO A 119 3.26 6.58 -20.00
N GLY A 120 2.35 5.63 -20.22
CA GLY A 120 2.56 4.20 -20.03
C GLY A 120 1.83 3.64 -18.80
N LEU A 121 2.33 2.54 -18.24
CA LEU A 121 1.70 1.85 -17.11
C LEU A 121 1.95 2.61 -15.80
N GLN A 122 0.89 3.00 -15.12
CA GLN A 122 0.91 3.76 -13.89
C GLN A 122 0.15 3.03 -12.79
N PHE A 123 0.42 3.36 -11.51
CA PHE A 123 -0.36 2.85 -10.40
C PHE A 123 -1.67 3.63 -10.26
N GLY A 124 -2.78 2.93 -10.18
CA GLY A 124 -4.10 3.49 -9.87
C GLY A 124 -4.65 2.93 -8.56
N ALA A 125 -5.13 3.81 -7.70
CA ALA A 125 -5.98 3.46 -6.57
C ALA A 125 -7.42 3.89 -6.88
N ARG A 126 -8.39 2.97 -6.81
CA ARG A 126 -9.78 3.31 -7.06
C ARG A 126 -10.24 4.43 -6.12
N TYR A 127 -10.81 5.48 -6.67
CA TYR A 127 -11.28 6.59 -5.86
C TYR A 127 -12.38 6.14 -4.89
N VAL A 128 -12.16 6.36 -3.60
CA VAL A 128 -13.10 5.95 -2.56
C VAL A 128 -14.01 7.11 -2.16
N GLY A 129 -15.30 6.81 -2.01
CA GLY A 129 -16.32 7.79 -1.64
C GLY A 129 -16.98 8.45 -2.84
N GLY A 130 -17.72 9.52 -2.57
CA GLY A 130 -18.45 10.27 -3.58
C GLY A 130 -17.80 11.60 -3.93
N LEU A 131 -18.30 12.23 -4.98
CA LEU A 131 -17.83 13.55 -5.44
C LEU A 131 -18.50 14.72 -4.71
N MET A 132 -19.50 14.44 -3.88
CA MET A 132 -20.21 15.49 -3.14
C MET A 132 -19.38 15.95 -1.94
N PRO A 133 -19.42 17.27 -1.60
CA PRO A 133 -18.74 17.80 -0.43
C PRO A 133 -19.07 17.05 0.87
N GLY A 134 -18.07 16.81 1.69
CA GLY A 134 -18.23 16.12 2.98
C GLY A 134 -18.42 14.61 2.91
N GLN A 135 -18.36 13.99 1.73
CA GLN A 135 -18.36 12.54 1.59
C GLN A 135 -16.98 11.91 1.79
N VAL A 136 -15.93 12.67 1.50
CA VAL A 136 -14.53 12.27 1.72
C VAL A 136 -13.82 13.40 2.46
N MET A 137 -13.17 13.07 3.57
CA MET A 137 -12.42 14.00 4.40
C MET A 137 -11.01 13.47 4.64
N ASP A 138 -10.01 14.32 4.49
CA ASP A 138 -8.61 13.99 4.78
C ASP A 138 -8.31 14.07 6.30
N TYR A 139 -9.17 14.75 7.03
CA TYR A 139 -9.06 14.98 8.47
C TYR A 139 -10.42 14.99 9.13
N LEU A 140 -10.52 14.42 10.32
CA LEU A 140 -11.68 14.56 11.20
C LEU A 140 -11.29 15.23 12.53
N PRO A 141 -12.13 16.14 13.09
CA PRO A 141 -12.01 16.56 14.47
C PRO A 141 -12.01 15.38 15.44
N GLU A 142 -11.48 15.57 16.65
CA GLU A 142 -11.27 14.48 17.60
C GLU A 142 -12.57 13.76 17.97
N GLU A 143 -13.66 14.50 18.16
CA GLU A 143 -14.98 13.96 18.51
C GLU A 143 -15.48 13.02 17.40
N GLN A 144 -15.35 13.44 16.14
CA GLN A 144 -15.78 12.62 15.00
C GLN A 144 -14.84 11.42 14.77
N LEU A 145 -13.53 11.58 15.06
CA LEU A 145 -12.56 10.48 14.94
C LEU A 145 -12.86 9.37 15.96
N LYS A 146 -13.35 9.72 17.16
CA LYS A 146 -13.78 8.73 18.17
C LYS A 146 -15.03 7.95 17.76
N GLU A 147 -15.85 8.52 16.88
CA GLU A 147 -17.13 7.96 16.45
C GLU A 147 -17.09 7.26 15.08
N ILE A 148 -15.91 7.08 14.48
CA ILE A 148 -15.82 6.34 13.21
C ILE A 148 -16.33 4.91 13.38
N ARG A 149 -16.68 4.26 12.26
CA ARG A 149 -17.31 2.93 12.27
C ARG A 149 -16.32 1.78 12.50
N ASN A 150 -15.06 2.02 12.22
CA ASN A 150 -14.01 1.00 12.17
C ASN A 150 -12.70 1.46 12.88
N PRO A 151 -12.76 1.91 14.12
CA PRO A 151 -11.57 2.38 14.85
C PRO A 151 -10.56 1.23 15.10
N GLU A 152 -11.03 -0.01 15.23
CA GLU A 152 -10.21 -1.19 15.45
C GLU A 152 -9.24 -1.48 14.29
N GLU A 153 -9.59 -1.08 13.07
CA GLU A 153 -8.75 -1.31 11.90
C GLU A 153 -7.44 -0.51 11.91
N PHE A 154 -7.33 0.51 12.77
CA PHE A 154 -6.05 1.18 13.01
C PHE A 154 -5.03 0.28 13.70
N ALA A 155 -5.45 -0.63 14.55
CA ALA A 155 -4.56 -1.64 15.13
C ALA A 155 -4.10 -2.64 14.06
N GLY A 156 -5.01 -3.11 13.21
CA GLY A 156 -4.66 -3.97 12.07
C GLY A 156 -3.72 -3.29 11.09
N MET A 157 -3.97 -2.00 10.80
CA MET A 157 -3.09 -1.23 9.91
C MET A 157 -1.71 -1.00 10.52
N LEU A 158 -1.62 -0.78 11.84
CA LEU A 158 -0.34 -0.73 12.54
C LEU A 158 0.45 -2.03 12.38
N ALA A 159 -0.21 -3.19 12.55
CA ALA A 159 0.44 -4.48 12.34
C ALA A 159 0.97 -4.63 10.90
N LEU A 160 0.19 -4.21 9.89
CA LEU A 160 0.64 -4.19 8.49
C LEU A 160 1.84 -3.24 8.29
N ASP A 161 1.79 -2.03 8.84
CA ASP A 161 2.87 -1.04 8.72
C ASP A 161 4.17 -1.54 9.35
N LYS A 162 4.09 -2.26 10.47
CA LYS A 162 5.25 -2.92 11.09
C LYS A 162 5.78 -4.04 10.20
N TRP A 163 4.90 -4.86 9.65
CA TRP A 163 5.30 -5.92 8.73
C TRP A 163 5.97 -5.36 7.47
N THR A 164 5.35 -4.38 6.83
CA THR A 164 5.82 -3.80 5.56
C THR A 164 6.94 -2.76 5.75
N GLY A 165 7.31 -2.42 6.99
CA GLY A 165 8.35 -1.43 7.26
C GLY A 165 8.04 -0.06 6.65
N ASN A 166 6.82 0.43 6.83
CA ASN A 166 6.44 1.77 6.39
C ASN A 166 7.24 2.83 7.18
N ILE A 167 7.98 3.67 6.48
CA ILE A 167 8.82 4.70 7.11
C ILE A 167 8.15 6.06 7.22
N ASN A 168 6.96 6.24 6.64
CA ASN A 168 6.18 7.48 6.73
C ASN A 168 5.07 7.37 7.78
N GLY A 169 4.45 8.49 8.13
CA GLY A 169 3.22 8.51 8.91
C GLY A 169 2.08 7.86 8.13
N ARG A 170 1.30 7.00 8.79
CA ARG A 170 0.14 6.37 8.17
C ARG A 170 -0.91 7.41 7.80
N GLN A 171 -1.40 7.36 6.57
CA GLN A 171 -2.46 8.22 6.07
C GLN A 171 -3.78 7.45 5.93
N ALA A 172 -4.87 8.13 6.19
CA ALA A 172 -6.22 7.64 5.99
C ALA A 172 -7.10 8.76 5.45
N VAL A 173 -8.08 8.40 4.62
CA VAL A 173 -9.23 9.24 4.30
C VAL A 173 -10.46 8.69 4.99
N PHE A 174 -11.36 9.58 5.33
CA PHE A 174 -12.60 9.23 6.03
C PHE A 174 -13.75 9.40 5.07
N VAL A 175 -14.43 8.29 4.79
CA VAL A 175 -15.51 8.25 3.81
C VAL A 175 -16.84 8.02 4.46
N ARG A 176 -17.90 8.67 3.92
CA ARG A 176 -19.27 8.56 4.39
C ARG A 176 -20.23 8.61 3.21
N LYS A 177 -21.14 7.64 3.12
CA LYS A 177 -22.22 7.70 2.13
C LYS A 177 -23.23 8.79 2.49
N ALA A 178 -23.98 9.29 1.51
CA ALA A 178 -24.87 10.43 1.65
C ALA A 178 -25.88 10.34 2.82
N ARG A 179 -26.29 9.13 3.23
CA ARG A 179 -27.26 8.92 4.32
C ARG A 179 -26.63 8.39 5.62
N GLU A 180 -25.32 8.20 5.66
CA GLU A 180 -24.62 7.72 6.85
C GLU A 180 -24.24 8.88 7.75
N LYS A 181 -24.34 8.68 9.05
CA LYS A 181 -23.97 9.69 10.06
C LYS A 181 -22.48 9.64 10.41
N ARG A 182 -21.90 8.43 10.43
CA ARG A 182 -20.51 8.18 10.83
C ARG A 182 -19.62 7.89 9.62
N TYR A 183 -18.38 8.33 9.73
CA TYR A 183 -17.35 8.02 8.75
C TYR A 183 -16.73 6.64 8.97
N SER A 184 -16.17 6.08 7.91
CA SER A 184 -15.26 4.93 7.97
C SER A 184 -13.88 5.36 7.47
N ALA A 185 -12.82 4.92 8.14
CA ALA A 185 -11.46 5.12 7.68
C ALA A 185 -11.15 4.18 6.50
N VAL A 186 -10.44 4.70 5.51
CA VAL A 186 -9.83 3.93 4.42
C VAL A 186 -8.37 4.34 4.34
N PHE A 187 -7.46 3.37 4.42
CA PHE A 187 -6.03 3.64 4.46
C PHE A 187 -5.45 3.81 3.07
N ILE A 188 -4.70 4.87 2.87
CA ILE A 188 -4.12 5.25 1.58
C ILE A 188 -2.61 5.49 1.73
N ASP A 189 -1.94 5.71 0.59
CA ASP A 189 -0.54 6.12 0.52
C ASP A 189 0.43 5.10 1.10
N GLN A 190 0.63 4.01 0.35
CA GLN A 190 1.53 2.90 0.70
C GLN A 190 2.95 3.07 0.13
N GLY A 191 3.22 4.16 -0.59
CA GLY A 191 4.45 4.36 -1.35
C GLY A 191 5.74 4.30 -0.53
N TYR A 192 5.65 4.57 0.78
CA TYR A 192 6.79 4.52 1.70
C TYR A 192 6.92 3.21 2.49
N CYS A 193 6.12 2.18 2.18
CA CYS A 193 6.37 0.83 2.64
C CYS A 193 7.72 0.31 2.13
N PHE A 194 8.22 -0.75 2.75
CA PHE A 194 9.48 -1.42 2.39
C PHE A 194 10.72 -0.51 2.46
N HIS A 195 10.69 0.48 3.35
CA HIS A 195 11.73 1.50 3.47
C HIS A 195 11.90 2.33 2.18
N ALA A 196 10.78 2.81 1.62
CA ALA A 196 10.72 3.59 0.39
C ALA A 196 11.40 2.88 -0.81
N GLY A 197 12.30 3.57 -1.51
CA GLY A 197 12.98 3.03 -2.70
C GLY A 197 14.12 2.06 -2.42
N GLU A 198 14.50 1.86 -1.16
CA GLU A 198 15.69 1.08 -0.80
C GLU A 198 15.42 -0.41 -0.64
N TRP A 199 14.17 -0.81 -0.34
CA TRP A 199 13.75 -2.18 -0.11
C TRP A 199 14.60 -2.91 0.94
N LYS A 200 14.90 -2.18 1.98
CA LYS A 200 15.52 -2.70 3.20
C LYS A 200 14.60 -2.43 4.38
N PHE A 201 14.85 -3.06 5.51
CA PHE A 201 14.03 -2.88 6.70
C PHE A 201 14.92 -2.42 7.84
N GLU A 202 14.70 -1.18 8.26
CA GLU A 202 15.23 -0.63 9.51
C GLU A 202 14.06 -0.50 10.47
N ASP A 203 14.11 -1.25 11.55
CA ASP A 203 13.03 -1.27 12.54
C ASP A 203 13.14 -0.04 13.44
N VAL A 204 12.24 0.92 13.23
CA VAL A 204 12.12 2.13 14.03
C VAL A 204 10.72 2.20 14.63
N PRO A 205 10.58 2.11 15.96
CA PRO A 205 9.27 1.98 16.62
C PRO A 205 8.27 3.08 16.28
N LEU A 206 8.74 4.31 16.05
CA LEU A 206 7.89 5.46 15.77
C LEU A 206 7.58 5.69 14.28
N ARG A 207 8.01 4.81 13.37
CA ARG A 207 7.65 4.85 11.94
C ARG A 207 6.44 3.97 11.65
N GLY A 208 5.71 4.27 10.57
CA GLY A 208 4.52 3.54 10.15
C GLY A 208 3.39 3.59 11.17
N ILE A 209 3.16 4.75 11.78
CA ILE A 209 2.10 4.94 12.78
C ILE A 209 1.15 6.06 12.34
N TYR A 210 -0.10 5.95 12.74
CA TYR A 210 -1.02 7.07 12.58
C TYR A 210 -0.65 8.20 13.53
N PRO A 211 -0.64 9.48 13.10
CA PRO A 211 -0.10 10.59 13.91
C PRO A 211 -0.84 10.81 15.23
N ARG A 212 -2.10 10.44 15.31
CA ARG A 212 -2.99 10.73 16.45
C ARG A 212 -3.23 9.46 17.26
N ASN A 213 -2.69 9.43 18.49
CA ASN A 213 -2.78 8.26 19.39
C ASN A 213 -4.22 7.85 19.75
N GLN A 214 -5.19 8.76 19.61
CA GLN A 214 -6.59 8.50 19.93
C GLN A 214 -7.13 7.22 19.26
N VAL A 215 -6.62 6.88 18.08
CA VAL A 215 -7.04 5.66 17.35
C VAL A 215 -6.59 4.37 18.03
N TYR A 216 -5.60 4.44 18.92
CA TYR A 216 -5.02 3.29 19.62
C TYR A 216 -5.52 3.14 21.07
N LEU A 217 -6.33 4.08 21.59
CA LEU A 217 -6.81 4.04 22.99
C LEU A 217 -7.70 2.83 23.29
N GLY A 218 -8.25 2.18 22.27
CA GLY A 218 -9.03 0.96 22.40
C GLY A 218 -8.21 -0.33 22.54
N VAL A 219 -6.89 -0.26 22.31
CA VAL A 219 -6.00 -1.42 22.36
C VAL A 219 -5.79 -1.86 23.83
N VAL A 220 -6.16 -3.11 24.15
CA VAL A 220 -6.12 -3.67 25.49
C VAL A 220 -5.19 -4.90 25.60
N GLY A 221 -4.80 -5.49 24.47
CA GLY A 221 -3.95 -6.66 24.38
C GLY A 221 -3.83 -7.14 22.93
N TRP A 222 -3.31 -8.35 22.75
CA TRP A 222 -3.12 -8.97 21.42
C TRP A 222 -4.43 -9.17 20.67
N GLU A 223 -5.52 -9.42 21.39
CA GLU A 223 -6.87 -9.56 20.83
C GLU A 223 -7.33 -8.34 20.04
N SER A 224 -6.80 -7.14 20.35
CA SER A 224 -7.10 -5.91 19.63
C SER A 224 -6.48 -5.85 18.22
N PHE A 225 -5.53 -6.72 17.93
CA PHE A 225 -4.89 -6.85 16.62
C PHE A 225 -5.48 -7.98 15.77
N GLU A 226 -6.43 -8.71 16.31
CA GLU A 226 -7.10 -9.77 15.56
C GLU A 226 -8.29 -9.22 14.76
N PRO A 227 -8.57 -9.78 13.56
CA PRO A 227 -7.92 -10.98 12.98
C PRO A 227 -6.67 -10.68 12.11
N TRP A 228 -6.23 -9.44 12.03
CA TRP A 228 -5.18 -9.02 11.07
C TRP A 228 -3.83 -9.65 11.36
N LEU A 229 -3.46 -9.73 12.64
CA LEU A 229 -2.17 -10.30 13.04
C LEU A 229 -2.09 -11.79 12.69
N SER A 230 -3.11 -12.56 13.01
CA SER A 230 -3.19 -13.98 12.62
C SER A 230 -3.21 -14.15 11.09
N ARG A 231 -3.87 -13.24 10.35
CA ARG A 231 -3.88 -13.26 8.90
C ARG A 231 -2.51 -12.91 8.30
N ILE A 232 -1.76 -11.98 8.86
CA ILE A 232 -0.38 -11.66 8.45
C ILE A 232 0.52 -12.88 8.69
N GLU A 233 0.47 -13.45 9.89
CA GLU A 233 1.29 -14.60 10.29
C GLU A 233 0.99 -15.85 9.45
N GLY A 234 -0.28 -16.08 9.12
CA GLY A 234 -0.78 -17.23 8.37
C GLY A 234 -0.97 -17.01 6.87
N LEU A 235 -0.63 -15.82 6.32
CA LEU A 235 -0.80 -15.54 4.89
C LEU A 235 0.04 -16.52 4.06
N GLU A 236 -0.59 -17.19 3.11
CA GLU A 236 0.10 -18.14 2.23
C GLU A 236 1.18 -17.43 1.39
N ASP A 237 2.38 -18.01 1.35
CA ASP A 237 3.52 -17.45 0.61
C ASP A 237 3.18 -17.16 -0.86
N ARG A 238 2.42 -18.07 -1.49
CA ARG A 238 1.98 -17.90 -2.89
C ARG A 238 1.18 -16.62 -3.15
N LEU A 239 0.43 -16.11 -2.16
CA LEU A 239 -0.36 -14.88 -2.32
C LEU A 239 0.54 -13.64 -2.32
N ILE A 240 1.63 -13.68 -1.55
CA ILE A 240 2.63 -12.60 -1.53
C ILE A 240 3.38 -12.58 -2.87
N TRP A 241 3.80 -13.75 -3.36
CA TRP A 241 4.44 -13.88 -4.67
C TRP A 241 3.52 -13.42 -5.79
N LYS A 242 2.25 -13.84 -5.79
CA LYS A 242 1.27 -13.41 -6.79
C LYS A 242 1.09 -11.90 -6.81
N ALA A 243 1.03 -11.25 -5.64
CA ALA A 243 0.92 -9.79 -5.56
C ALA A 243 2.15 -9.09 -6.14
N ALA A 244 3.34 -9.67 -6.00
CA ALA A 244 4.58 -9.14 -6.59
C ALA A 244 4.63 -9.37 -8.12
N GLU A 245 4.10 -10.48 -8.64
CA GLU A 245 4.05 -10.77 -10.08
C GLU A 245 3.17 -9.78 -10.86
N GLU A 246 2.22 -9.11 -10.20
CA GLU A 246 1.37 -8.08 -10.81
C GLU A 246 2.10 -6.74 -11.04
N ILE A 247 3.32 -6.58 -10.53
CA ILE A 247 4.08 -5.33 -10.61
C ILE A 247 4.81 -5.23 -11.96
N PRO A 248 4.55 -4.19 -12.76
CA PRO A 248 5.32 -3.94 -13.98
C PRO A 248 6.82 -3.77 -13.70
N ALA A 249 7.66 -4.40 -14.52
CA ALA A 249 9.11 -4.39 -14.32
C ALA A 249 9.72 -2.98 -14.30
N GLU A 250 9.14 -2.06 -15.09
CA GLU A 250 9.56 -0.66 -15.12
C GLU A 250 9.40 0.08 -13.78
N TRP A 251 8.47 -0.37 -12.91
CA TRP A 251 8.28 0.24 -11.58
C TRP A 251 9.38 -0.17 -10.59
N CYS A 252 10.14 -1.21 -10.92
CA CYS A 252 11.28 -1.68 -10.14
C CYS A 252 12.62 -1.14 -10.65
N GLY A 253 12.62 -0.24 -11.64
CA GLY A 253 13.85 0.19 -12.32
C GLY A 253 14.51 -0.93 -13.12
N GLY A 254 13.73 -1.96 -13.54
CA GLY A 254 14.21 -3.14 -14.26
C GLY A 254 14.86 -4.23 -13.38
N ASP A 255 14.98 -4.00 -12.07
CA ASP A 255 15.60 -4.94 -11.12
C ASP A 255 14.54 -5.86 -10.47
N LEU A 256 14.14 -6.90 -11.20
CA LEU A 256 13.22 -7.92 -10.70
C LEU A 256 13.85 -8.77 -9.59
N GLY A 257 15.16 -8.95 -9.58
CA GLY A 257 15.86 -9.68 -8.53
C GLY A 257 15.74 -8.97 -7.17
N ALA A 258 15.76 -7.63 -7.15
CA ALA A 258 15.49 -6.87 -5.93
C ALA A 258 14.05 -7.06 -5.44
N LEU A 259 13.05 -7.20 -6.34
CA LEU A 259 11.67 -7.48 -5.97
C LEU A 259 11.52 -8.89 -5.35
N GLU A 260 12.18 -9.89 -5.92
CA GLU A 260 12.22 -11.25 -5.35
C GLU A 260 12.82 -11.24 -3.94
N MET A 261 13.97 -10.58 -3.75
CA MET A 261 14.59 -10.43 -2.42
C MET A 261 13.69 -9.68 -1.43
N LEU A 262 12.91 -8.70 -1.89
CA LEU A 262 11.93 -8.02 -1.05
C LEU A 262 10.86 -9.00 -0.55
N VAL A 263 10.31 -9.83 -1.43
CA VAL A 263 9.32 -10.85 -1.06
C VAL A 263 9.89 -11.84 -0.04
N GLU A 264 11.10 -12.35 -0.23
CA GLU A 264 11.76 -13.24 0.74
C GLU A 264 11.92 -12.59 2.11
N LYS A 265 12.30 -11.31 2.15
CA LYS A 265 12.37 -10.54 3.40
C LYS A 265 11.00 -10.42 4.07
N LEU A 266 9.94 -10.15 3.30
CA LEU A 266 8.57 -10.07 3.83
C LEU A 266 8.12 -11.39 4.45
N LEU A 267 8.40 -12.52 3.79
CA LEU A 267 8.11 -13.86 4.31
C LEU A 267 8.76 -14.12 5.68
N THR A 268 10.00 -13.70 5.84
CA THR A 268 10.73 -13.83 7.10
C THR A 268 10.24 -12.86 8.16
N ARG A 269 9.97 -11.62 7.75
CA ARG A 269 9.66 -10.50 8.64
C ARG A 269 8.33 -10.62 9.36
N ARG A 270 7.32 -11.32 8.80
CA ARG A 270 6.01 -11.49 9.43
C ARG A 270 6.08 -12.08 10.86
N LYS A 271 7.13 -12.84 11.17
CA LYS A 271 7.36 -13.41 12.51
C LYS A 271 7.79 -12.38 13.55
N LYS A 272 8.23 -11.19 13.13
CA LYS A 272 8.69 -10.10 14.01
C LYS A 272 7.63 -9.05 14.30
N VAL A 273 6.44 -9.16 13.72
CA VAL A 273 5.41 -8.11 13.82
C VAL A 273 5.02 -7.84 15.28
N ARG A 274 4.90 -8.89 16.09
CA ARG A 274 4.57 -8.78 17.53
C ARG A 274 5.64 -8.00 18.28
N GLU A 275 6.90 -8.33 18.09
CA GLU A 275 8.04 -7.64 18.70
C GLU A 275 8.01 -6.13 18.38
N MET A 276 7.82 -5.78 17.11
CA MET A 276 7.77 -4.37 16.67
C MET A 276 6.56 -3.60 17.22
N ILE A 277 5.42 -4.27 17.42
CA ILE A 277 4.24 -3.67 18.08
C ILE A 277 4.53 -3.41 19.56
N GLU A 278 5.17 -4.35 20.27
CA GLU A 278 5.57 -4.16 21.66
C GLU A 278 6.57 -3.03 21.81
N GLU A 279 7.59 -2.95 20.93
CA GLU A 279 8.55 -1.86 20.93
C GLU A 279 7.87 -0.49 20.78
N PHE A 280 6.89 -0.37 19.88
CA PHE A 280 6.08 0.84 19.77
C PHE A 280 5.29 1.11 21.05
N GLY A 281 4.70 0.10 21.65
CA GLY A 281 3.95 0.21 22.89
C GLY A 281 4.78 0.74 24.08
N ARG A 282 6.09 0.40 24.12
CA ARG A 282 7.04 0.85 25.16
C ARG A 282 7.60 2.26 24.95
N THR A 283 7.28 2.91 23.83
CA THR A 283 7.76 4.28 23.58
C THR A 283 7.10 5.32 24.50
N ASP A 284 7.71 6.48 24.64
CA ASP A 284 7.18 7.60 25.43
C ASP A 284 5.82 8.12 24.94
N ARG A 285 5.41 7.75 23.72
CA ARG A 285 4.07 8.04 23.21
C ARG A 285 2.96 7.34 23.98
N ARG A 286 3.26 6.22 24.67
CA ARG A 286 2.28 5.39 25.40
C ARG A 286 1.01 5.15 24.60
N PRO A 287 1.10 4.57 23.40
CA PRO A 287 -0.05 4.46 22.49
C PRO A 287 -1.15 3.55 23.04
N PHE A 288 -0.81 2.60 23.92
CA PHE A 288 -1.68 1.57 24.45
C PHE A 288 -1.89 1.71 25.98
N PRO A 289 -2.54 2.77 26.46
CA PRO A 289 -2.63 3.03 27.91
C PRO A 289 -3.42 1.97 28.68
N LYS A 290 -4.26 1.18 27.98
CA LYS A 290 -5.06 0.11 28.58
C LYS A 290 -4.40 -1.26 28.51
N TRP A 291 -3.27 -1.39 27.85
CA TRP A 291 -2.55 -2.67 27.75
C TRP A 291 -1.55 -2.84 28.90
N GLY A 292 -1.95 -3.56 29.95
CA GLY A 292 -1.19 -3.69 31.18
C GLY A 292 0.16 -4.41 31.10
N GLY A 293 0.49 -5.04 29.97
CA GLY A 293 1.75 -5.76 29.74
C GLY A 293 2.83 -4.97 28.96
N VAL A 294 2.46 -3.86 28.34
CA VAL A 294 3.33 -3.09 27.46
C VAL A 294 3.42 -1.66 27.99
N GLY A 295 4.34 -1.39 28.90
CA GLY A 295 4.49 -0.01 29.42
C GLY A 295 4.88 0.07 30.89
N LYS A 296 5.35 -1.04 31.47
CA LYS A 296 6.02 -1.04 32.77
C LYS A 296 7.51 -1.12 32.62
#